data_27813472a9e7b868a3334e9a3c5a1815
#
_entry.id   27813472a9e7b868a3334e9a3c5a1815
#
_cell.length_a   1.000
_cell.length_b   1.000
_cell.length_c   1.000
_cell.angle_alpha   90.00
_cell.angle_beta   90.00
_cell.angle_gamma   90.00
#
_symmetry.space_group_name_H-M   'P 1'
#
loop_
_entity.id
_entity.type
_entity.pdbx_description
1 polymer ?
#
loop_
_entity_poly.entity_id
_entity_poly.type
_entity_poly.pdbx_seq_one_letter_code
_entity_poly.pdbx_strand_id
1 'polypeptide(L)'
;MALSARQSSFHLANQLLDVIRDAKLEPGHHLREQQLADLIGVSRTPIRSALEVLAKRGIVETRKNRGYFVRTPFDSLHRIEIEVPSTADERLYQRLVRDRLDDVAPNSMTQSEIARRYGVDRAALTRTLSRLAEDGLIAKNKGHGWTFLPTLDSLVSLKASYQFRLTLEPACFLLPTFRPGLAAIERMRLQHLYLISHPDIATVSGAQLFETDAAFHEMCAEFCGNAFFVQAIQHQNRLRRLLEFGSYVNSRRVQDWCREHVTIIDAIAAGDLVQASAKMRMHLEHALAAAPSAQENDG
;
A
#
# COMPACT_ATOMS: atom_id res chain seq x y z
N MET A 1 -6.98 -3.83 12.18
CA MET A 1 -6.16 -3.24 13.29
C MET A 1 -6.70 -1.88 13.66
N ALA A 2 -6.91 -1.58 14.95
CA ALA A 2 -7.32 -0.22 15.36
C ALA A 2 -6.11 0.72 15.27
N LEU A 3 -6.20 1.75 14.43
CA LEU A 3 -5.22 2.83 14.33
C LEU A 3 -5.08 3.51 15.70
N SER A 4 -3.87 3.97 16.05
CA SER A 4 -3.72 4.83 17.23
C SER A 4 -4.56 6.11 17.03
N ALA A 5 -5.10 6.69 18.11
CA ALA A 5 -5.90 7.92 18.01
C ALA A 5 -5.17 9.04 17.25
N ARG A 6 -3.84 9.08 17.35
CA ARG A 6 -3.00 10.05 16.64
C ARG A 6 -2.93 9.74 15.13
N GLN A 7 -2.72 8.49 14.72
CA GLN A 7 -2.71 8.11 13.30
C GLN A 7 -4.09 8.29 12.67
N SER A 8 -5.16 7.95 13.41
CA SER A 8 -6.53 8.17 12.97
C SER A 8 -6.79 9.63 12.59
N SER A 9 -6.25 10.61 13.35
CA SER A 9 -6.41 12.03 13.04
C SER A 9 -5.66 12.48 11.78
N PHE A 10 -4.51 11.86 11.44
CA PHE A 10 -3.78 12.15 10.20
C PHE A 10 -4.46 11.52 8.97
N HIS A 11 -4.96 10.29 9.09
CA HIS A 11 -5.76 9.67 8.03
C HIS A 11 -7.04 10.45 7.75
N LEU A 12 -7.75 10.87 8.82
CA LEU A 12 -8.93 11.73 8.67
C LEU A 12 -8.59 13.09 8.08
N ALA A 13 -7.42 13.64 8.39
CA ALA A 13 -6.97 14.89 7.78
C ALA A 13 -6.78 14.76 6.27
N ASN A 14 -6.23 13.62 5.78
CA ASN A 14 -6.15 13.35 4.35
C ASN A 14 -7.54 13.17 3.73
N GLN A 15 -8.46 12.44 4.37
CA GLN A 15 -9.84 12.36 3.90
C GLN A 15 -10.54 13.73 3.84
N LEU A 16 -10.28 14.61 4.81
CA LEU A 16 -10.80 15.99 4.78
C LEU A 16 -10.16 16.82 3.66
N LEU A 17 -8.88 16.60 3.33
CA LEU A 17 -8.25 17.20 2.16
C LEU A 17 -8.96 16.77 0.87
N ASP A 18 -9.29 15.47 0.75
CA ASP A 18 -10.05 14.97 -0.40
C ASP A 18 -11.42 15.65 -0.49
N VAL A 19 -12.15 15.76 0.63
CA VAL A 19 -13.43 16.48 0.67
C VAL A 19 -13.28 17.94 0.22
N ILE A 20 -12.24 18.66 0.67
CA ILE A 20 -12.00 20.06 0.27
C ILE A 20 -11.72 20.14 -1.24
N ARG A 21 -10.93 19.23 -1.77
CA ARG A 21 -10.59 19.17 -3.21
C ARG A 21 -11.79 18.84 -4.08
N ASP A 22 -12.48 17.74 -3.76
CA ASP A 22 -13.58 17.20 -4.57
C ASP A 22 -14.79 18.13 -4.60
N ALA A 23 -15.08 18.75 -3.45
CA ALA A 23 -16.13 19.78 -3.34
C ALA A 23 -15.66 21.17 -3.80
N LYS A 24 -14.40 21.33 -4.25
CA LYS A 24 -13.79 22.60 -4.70
C LYS A 24 -14.04 23.75 -3.74
N LEU A 25 -13.81 23.50 -2.43
CA LEU A 25 -14.08 24.48 -1.41
C LEU A 25 -13.06 25.61 -1.43
N GLU A 26 -13.54 26.83 -1.59
CA GLU A 26 -12.71 28.03 -1.68
C GLU A 26 -12.26 28.57 -0.31
N PRO A 27 -11.18 29.36 -0.25
CA PRO A 27 -10.77 30.05 0.95
C PRO A 27 -11.91 30.84 1.60
N GLY A 28 -12.04 30.68 2.92
CA GLY A 28 -13.13 31.29 3.69
C GLY A 28 -14.36 30.38 3.84
N HIS A 29 -14.44 29.24 3.17
CA HIS A 29 -15.53 28.28 3.36
C HIS A 29 -15.48 27.69 4.78
N HIS A 30 -16.63 27.67 5.45
CA HIS A 30 -16.76 27.18 6.83
C HIS A 30 -16.85 25.64 6.88
N LEU A 31 -15.89 25.00 7.51
CA LEU A 31 -15.83 23.56 7.71
C LEU A 31 -16.56 23.16 8.99
N ARG A 32 -17.85 22.80 8.87
CA ARG A 32 -18.69 22.46 10.02
C ARG A 32 -18.40 21.04 10.50
N GLU A 33 -17.88 20.91 11.74
CA GLU A 33 -17.49 19.63 12.34
C GLU A 33 -18.57 18.55 12.24
N GLN A 34 -19.85 18.91 12.47
CA GLN A 34 -20.95 17.97 12.42
C GLN A 34 -21.20 17.44 11.01
N GLN A 35 -21.22 18.32 10.01
CA GLN A 35 -21.44 17.92 8.63
C GLN A 35 -20.32 17.00 8.11
N LEU A 36 -19.06 17.30 8.47
CA LEU A 36 -17.91 16.48 8.13
C LEU A 36 -17.94 15.11 8.87
N ALA A 37 -18.38 15.11 10.13
CA ALA A 37 -18.57 13.90 10.92
C ALA A 37 -19.62 12.97 10.29
N ASP A 38 -20.75 13.53 9.88
CA ASP A 38 -21.84 12.81 9.22
C ASP A 38 -21.41 12.27 7.84
N LEU A 39 -20.67 13.11 7.06
CA LEU A 39 -20.16 12.72 5.74
C LEU A 39 -19.17 11.55 5.79
N ILE A 40 -18.25 11.56 6.76
CA ILE A 40 -17.20 10.55 6.90
C ILE A 40 -17.65 9.34 7.74
N GLY A 41 -18.76 9.45 8.48
CA GLY A 41 -19.30 8.38 9.32
C GLY A 41 -18.56 8.19 10.65
N VAL A 42 -18.05 9.28 11.24
CA VAL A 42 -17.34 9.27 12.53
C VAL A 42 -17.93 10.31 13.51
N SER A 43 -17.50 10.28 14.77
CA SER A 43 -17.91 11.31 15.74
C SER A 43 -17.15 12.62 15.53
N ARG A 44 -17.61 13.72 16.16
CA ARG A 44 -17.01 15.07 16.02
C ARG A 44 -15.59 15.18 16.57
N THR A 45 -15.27 14.43 17.63
CA THR A 45 -13.94 14.53 18.28
C THR A 45 -12.79 14.21 17.33
N PRO A 46 -12.76 13.05 16.60
CA PRO A 46 -11.72 12.79 15.63
C PRO A 46 -11.69 13.80 14.46
N ILE A 47 -12.85 14.33 14.01
CA ILE A 47 -12.90 15.39 12.99
C ILE A 47 -12.18 16.64 13.49
N ARG A 48 -12.43 17.07 14.72
CA ARG A 48 -11.75 18.23 15.32
C ARG A 48 -10.25 18.01 15.36
N SER A 49 -9.79 16.84 15.80
CA SER A 49 -8.36 16.50 15.81
C SER A 49 -7.75 16.51 14.40
N ALA A 50 -8.47 16.05 13.39
CA ALA A 50 -8.02 16.12 12.01
C ALA A 50 -7.96 17.57 11.48
N LEU A 51 -8.96 18.41 11.78
CA LEU A 51 -8.94 19.83 11.44
C LEU A 51 -7.79 20.58 12.13
N GLU A 52 -7.42 20.20 13.37
CA GLU A 52 -6.24 20.74 14.04
C GLU A 52 -4.94 20.37 13.31
N VAL A 53 -4.85 19.16 12.76
CA VAL A 53 -3.71 18.76 11.92
C VAL A 53 -3.63 19.64 10.67
N LEU A 54 -4.75 19.86 9.98
CA LEU A 54 -4.83 20.74 8.82
C LEU A 54 -4.50 22.21 9.16
N ALA A 55 -4.94 22.68 10.33
CA ALA A 55 -4.65 24.04 10.79
C ALA A 55 -3.15 24.24 11.07
N LYS A 56 -2.47 23.26 11.70
CA LYS A 56 -1.01 23.30 11.91
C LYS A 56 -0.21 23.32 10.59
N ARG A 57 -0.79 22.82 9.50
CA ARG A 57 -0.20 22.84 8.15
C ARG A 57 -0.59 24.07 7.34
N GLY A 58 -1.42 24.95 7.91
CA GLY A 58 -1.87 26.18 7.26
C GLY A 58 -2.92 25.98 6.15
N ILE A 59 -3.46 24.77 6.02
CA ILE A 59 -4.46 24.42 5.01
C ILE A 59 -5.84 24.98 5.40
N VAL A 60 -6.15 24.94 6.67
CA VAL A 60 -7.32 25.57 7.26
C VAL A 60 -6.90 26.57 8.32
N GLU A 61 -7.77 27.51 8.65
CA GLU A 61 -7.57 28.46 9.75
C GLU A 61 -8.65 28.29 10.81
N THR A 62 -8.27 28.56 12.07
CA THR A 62 -9.21 28.58 13.18
C THR A 62 -9.61 30.01 13.47
N ARG A 63 -10.92 30.32 13.48
CA ARG A 63 -11.46 31.63 13.90
C ARG A 63 -12.08 31.48 15.28
N LYS A 64 -11.68 32.37 16.19
CA LYS A 64 -12.13 32.33 17.60
C LYS A 64 -13.65 32.25 17.68
N ASN A 65 -14.19 31.27 18.37
CA ASN A 65 -15.61 30.98 18.55
C ASN A 65 -16.42 30.75 17.24
N ARG A 66 -15.77 30.59 16.10
CA ARG A 66 -16.41 30.40 14.78
C ARG A 66 -16.04 29.11 14.07
N GLY A 67 -15.07 28.31 14.62
CA GLY A 67 -14.65 27.06 14.07
C GLY A 67 -13.53 27.15 13.01
N TYR A 68 -13.54 26.22 12.07
CA TYR A 68 -12.49 26.06 11.06
C TYR A 68 -12.96 26.55 9.69
N PHE A 69 -12.05 27.17 8.95
CA PHE A 69 -12.31 27.71 7.61
C PHE A 69 -11.19 27.30 6.65
N VAL A 70 -11.52 27.02 5.41
CA VAL A 70 -10.51 26.76 4.36
C VAL A 70 -9.63 28.00 4.21
N ARG A 71 -8.33 27.81 4.15
CA ARG A 71 -7.34 28.86 3.95
C ARG A 71 -6.61 28.74 2.62
N THR A 72 -6.22 27.51 2.26
CA THR A 72 -5.49 27.23 1.02
C THR A 72 -6.48 26.91 -0.10
N PRO A 73 -6.36 27.53 -1.29
CA PRO A 73 -7.20 27.21 -2.45
C PRO A 73 -7.14 25.72 -2.81
N PHE A 74 -8.27 25.14 -3.20
CA PHE A 74 -8.40 23.71 -3.48
C PHE A 74 -7.45 23.23 -4.60
N ASP A 75 -7.18 24.06 -5.60
CA ASP A 75 -6.26 23.77 -6.70
C ASP A 75 -4.80 23.61 -6.25
N SER A 76 -4.40 24.32 -5.20
CA SER A 76 -3.09 24.18 -4.57
C SER A 76 -2.95 22.93 -3.70
N LEU A 77 -4.06 22.26 -3.38
CA LEU A 77 -4.08 21.05 -2.51
C LEU A 77 -3.77 19.76 -3.26
N HIS A 78 -3.78 19.73 -4.59
CA HIS A 78 -3.54 18.52 -5.39
C HIS A 78 -2.17 17.84 -5.15
N ARG A 79 -1.21 18.57 -4.59
CA ARG A 79 0.15 18.09 -4.29
C ARG A 79 0.40 17.89 -2.80
N ILE A 80 -0.63 18.08 -1.97
CA ILE A 80 -0.47 18.01 -0.52
C ILE A 80 -1.05 16.69 -0.02
N GLU A 81 -0.19 15.82 0.50
CA GLU A 81 -0.54 14.68 1.32
C GLU A 81 0.06 14.88 2.71
N ILE A 82 -0.73 14.61 3.72
CA ILE A 82 -0.26 14.72 5.10
C ILE A 82 0.38 13.41 5.49
N GLU A 83 1.70 13.42 5.64
CA GLU A 83 2.46 12.28 6.11
C GLU A 83 1.94 11.81 7.48
N VAL A 84 1.52 10.54 7.54
CA VAL A 84 1.06 9.91 8.76
C VAL A 84 2.28 9.46 9.56
N PRO A 85 2.49 9.97 10.80
CA PRO A 85 3.65 9.58 11.59
C PRO A 85 3.65 8.08 11.87
N SER A 86 4.75 7.41 11.55
CA SER A 86 4.94 6.00 11.85
C SER A 86 4.90 5.75 13.36
N THR A 87 4.21 4.71 13.80
CA THR A 87 4.23 4.25 15.18
C THR A 87 5.54 3.55 15.53
N ALA A 88 5.78 3.28 16.82
CA ALA A 88 6.96 2.54 17.25
C ALA A 88 6.99 1.11 16.68
N ASP A 89 5.82 0.47 16.59
CA ASP A 89 5.67 -0.86 16.02
C ASP A 89 5.84 -0.86 14.48
N GLU A 90 5.38 0.15 13.77
CA GLU A 90 5.63 0.29 12.34
C GLU A 90 7.12 0.52 12.04
N ARG A 91 7.77 1.39 12.80
CA ARG A 91 9.23 1.59 12.65
C ARG A 91 10.01 0.32 12.97
N LEU A 92 9.61 -0.42 14.03
CA LEU A 92 10.23 -1.71 14.35
C LEU A 92 10.00 -2.72 13.23
N TYR A 93 8.79 -2.81 12.69
CA TYR A 93 8.46 -3.69 11.58
C TYR A 93 9.38 -3.42 10.38
N GLN A 94 9.46 -2.15 9.95
CA GLN A 94 10.30 -1.76 8.82
C GLN A 94 11.79 -2.05 9.06
N ARG A 95 12.30 -1.80 10.28
CA ARG A 95 13.70 -2.09 10.63
C ARG A 95 13.99 -3.58 10.65
N LEU A 96 13.11 -4.39 11.26
CA LEU A 96 13.27 -5.86 11.29
C LEU A 96 13.30 -6.46 9.90
N VAL A 97 12.41 -6.00 9.04
CA VAL A 97 12.35 -6.46 7.64
C VAL A 97 13.62 -6.05 6.89
N ARG A 98 14.03 -4.80 6.99
CA ARG A 98 15.24 -4.29 6.32
C ARG A 98 16.48 -5.05 6.80
N ASP A 99 16.68 -5.15 8.11
CA ASP A 99 17.83 -5.85 8.69
C ASP A 99 17.85 -7.34 8.29
N ARG A 100 16.68 -7.93 8.02
CA ARG A 100 16.59 -9.30 7.50
C ARG A 100 16.98 -9.39 6.03
N LEU A 101 16.52 -8.45 5.20
CA LEU A 101 16.87 -8.39 3.78
C LEU A 101 18.35 -8.10 3.56
N ASP A 102 18.94 -7.29 4.44
CA ASP A 102 20.37 -6.92 4.41
C ASP A 102 21.24 -8.00 5.10
N ASP A 103 20.68 -9.15 5.49
CA ASP A 103 21.33 -10.24 6.24
C ASP A 103 22.03 -9.79 7.55
N VAL A 104 21.58 -8.68 8.10
CA VAL A 104 22.06 -8.12 9.38
C VAL A 104 21.38 -8.77 10.58
N ALA A 105 20.09 -9.13 10.45
CA ALA A 105 19.33 -9.80 11.51
C ALA A 105 19.50 -11.32 11.43
N PRO A 106 19.78 -12.01 12.57
CA PRO A 106 19.81 -13.47 12.60
C PRO A 106 18.48 -14.11 12.17
N ASN A 107 18.53 -15.30 11.57
CA ASN A 107 17.34 -16.05 11.16
C ASN A 107 16.36 -16.34 12.30
N SER A 108 16.85 -16.43 13.53
CA SER A 108 16.03 -16.71 14.72
C SER A 108 16.46 -15.83 15.88
N MET A 109 15.49 -15.27 16.59
CA MET A 109 15.73 -14.42 17.78
C MET A 109 14.63 -14.63 18.81
N THR A 110 14.99 -14.50 20.09
CA THR A 110 14.02 -14.39 21.18
C THR A 110 13.42 -12.98 21.26
N GLN A 111 12.24 -12.86 21.90
CA GLN A 111 11.64 -11.52 22.12
C GLN A 111 12.57 -10.58 22.90
N SER A 112 13.31 -11.11 23.87
CA SER A 112 14.24 -10.32 24.67
C SER A 112 15.42 -9.80 23.83
N GLU A 113 15.93 -10.61 22.92
CA GLU A 113 16.99 -10.19 21.99
C GLU A 113 16.49 -9.11 21.03
N ILE A 114 15.28 -9.26 20.47
CA ILE A 114 14.68 -8.25 19.60
C ILE A 114 14.48 -6.93 20.40
N ALA A 115 13.88 -7.00 21.60
CA ALA A 115 13.66 -5.81 22.43
C ALA A 115 14.96 -5.06 22.71
N ARG A 116 16.02 -5.79 23.09
CA ARG A 116 17.35 -5.22 23.39
C ARG A 116 18.01 -4.63 22.13
N ARG A 117 17.98 -5.35 21.01
CA ARG A 117 18.63 -4.94 19.75
C ARG A 117 18.00 -3.67 19.18
N TYR A 118 16.69 -3.56 19.25
CA TYR A 118 15.95 -2.47 18.62
C TYR A 118 15.51 -1.36 19.59
N GLY A 119 15.73 -1.55 20.89
CA GLY A 119 15.42 -0.53 21.91
C GLY A 119 13.92 -0.22 22.01
N VAL A 120 13.06 -1.25 21.94
CA VAL A 120 11.59 -1.09 21.87
C VAL A 120 10.92 -1.64 23.13
N ASP A 121 9.78 -1.05 23.48
CA ASP A 121 8.95 -1.55 24.57
C ASP A 121 8.20 -2.85 24.22
N ARG A 122 7.70 -3.53 25.25
CA ARG A 122 7.01 -4.81 25.11
C ARG A 122 5.74 -4.71 24.28
N ALA A 123 5.01 -3.59 24.34
CA ALA A 123 3.76 -3.42 23.64
C ALA A 123 3.97 -3.26 22.14
N ALA A 124 4.92 -2.40 21.73
CA ALA A 124 5.33 -2.25 20.35
C ALA A 124 5.89 -3.57 19.78
N LEU A 125 6.75 -4.25 20.54
CA LEU A 125 7.30 -5.56 20.15
C LEU A 125 6.20 -6.59 19.90
N THR A 126 5.24 -6.73 20.82
CA THR A 126 4.15 -7.70 20.67
C THR A 126 3.31 -7.42 19.42
N ARG A 127 2.92 -6.16 19.18
CA ARG A 127 2.16 -5.79 17.97
C ARG A 127 2.93 -6.06 16.68
N THR A 128 4.23 -5.72 16.67
CA THR A 128 5.10 -5.98 15.52
C THR A 128 5.23 -7.47 15.22
N LEU A 129 5.48 -8.30 16.24
CA LEU A 129 5.61 -9.75 16.04
C LEU A 129 4.29 -10.40 15.62
N SER A 130 3.17 -9.96 16.18
CA SER A 130 1.85 -10.42 15.71
C SER A 130 1.64 -10.10 14.23
N ARG A 131 1.93 -8.86 13.82
CA ARG A 131 1.80 -8.44 12.42
C ARG A 131 2.74 -9.21 11.48
N LEU A 132 4.02 -9.36 11.86
CA LEU A 132 4.97 -10.16 11.06
C LEU A 132 4.53 -11.62 10.91
N ALA A 133 3.91 -12.21 11.95
CA ALA A 133 3.37 -13.55 11.90
C ALA A 133 2.10 -13.66 11.05
N GLU A 134 1.17 -12.69 11.16
CA GLU A 134 -0.01 -12.58 10.31
C GLU A 134 0.37 -12.38 8.83
N ASP A 135 1.43 -11.63 8.57
CA ASP A 135 2.00 -11.44 7.23
C ASP A 135 2.76 -12.69 6.72
N GLY A 136 2.96 -13.70 7.58
CA GLY A 136 3.66 -14.93 7.22
C GLY A 136 5.16 -14.77 7.06
N LEU A 137 5.75 -13.77 7.72
CA LEU A 137 7.18 -13.44 7.64
C LEU A 137 8.00 -14.11 8.73
N ILE A 138 7.36 -14.42 9.84
CA ILE A 138 7.97 -15.11 10.98
C ILE A 138 7.06 -16.23 11.47
N ALA A 139 7.66 -17.27 12.04
CA ALA A 139 6.97 -18.33 12.77
C ALA A 139 7.48 -18.40 14.19
N LYS A 140 6.56 -18.73 15.13
CA LYS A 140 6.92 -18.96 16.51
C LYS A 140 7.62 -20.32 16.65
N ASN A 141 8.75 -20.34 17.34
CA ASN A 141 9.48 -21.57 17.62
C ASN A 141 8.76 -22.44 18.65
N LYS A 142 9.01 -23.76 18.63
CA LYS A 142 8.45 -24.70 19.64
C LYS A 142 8.88 -24.37 21.09
N GLY A 143 9.98 -23.61 21.28
CA GLY A 143 10.43 -23.07 22.56
C GLY A 143 10.19 -21.57 22.65
N HIS A 144 11.28 -20.81 22.90
CA HIS A 144 11.25 -19.37 23.03
C HIS A 144 11.86 -18.72 21.79
N GLY A 145 11.11 -17.84 21.13
CA GLY A 145 11.63 -17.07 20.02
C GLY A 145 10.80 -17.17 18.75
N TRP A 146 11.34 -16.54 17.73
CA TRP A 146 10.74 -16.37 16.42
C TRP A 146 11.79 -16.64 15.36
N THR A 147 11.41 -17.33 14.30
CA THR A 147 12.27 -17.58 13.14
C THR A 147 11.65 -16.89 11.92
N PHE A 148 12.49 -16.19 11.16
CA PHE A 148 12.09 -15.66 9.86
C PHE A 148 11.80 -16.80 8.89
N LEU A 149 10.66 -16.72 8.23
CA LEU A 149 10.30 -17.63 7.14
C LEU A 149 11.03 -17.22 5.86
N PRO A 150 11.14 -18.11 4.86
CA PRO A 150 11.67 -17.74 3.56
C PRO A 150 10.94 -16.52 2.99
N THR A 151 11.68 -15.52 2.59
CA THR A 151 11.19 -14.26 2.01
C THR A 151 11.79 -14.10 0.61
N LEU A 152 11.48 -12.99 -0.07
CA LEU A 152 12.09 -12.65 -1.35
C LEU A 152 13.48 -12.00 -1.15
N ASP A 153 14.36 -12.66 -0.40
CA ASP A 153 15.67 -12.17 0.03
C ASP A 153 16.80 -12.49 -0.96
N SER A 154 16.49 -13.12 -2.06
CA SER A 154 17.46 -13.50 -3.09
C SER A 154 16.83 -13.48 -4.48
N LEU A 155 17.69 -13.40 -5.52
CA LEU A 155 17.23 -13.52 -6.89
C LEU A 155 16.53 -14.88 -7.15
N VAL A 156 16.96 -15.93 -6.46
CA VAL A 156 16.34 -17.26 -6.58
C VAL A 156 14.91 -17.25 -6.02
N SER A 157 14.71 -16.70 -4.82
CA SER A 157 13.39 -16.61 -4.20
C SER A 157 12.46 -15.66 -4.99
N LEU A 158 13.00 -14.56 -5.54
CA LEU A 158 12.26 -13.65 -6.40
C LEU A 158 11.80 -14.35 -7.69
N LYS A 159 12.69 -15.08 -8.38
CA LYS A 159 12.33 -15.86 -9.57
C LYS A 159 11.28 -16.93 -9.25
N ALA A 160 11.40 -17.63 -8.13
CA ALA A 160 10.41 -18.62 -7.70
C ALA A 160 9.03 -17.98 -7.44
N SER A 161 8.99 -16.79 -6.83
CA SER A 161 7.75 -16.00 -6.65
C SER A 161 7.10 -15.65 -8.00
N TYR A 162 7.87 -15.17 -8.96
CA TYR A 162 7.34 -14.86 -10.29
C TYR A 162 6.87 -16.12 -11.03
N GLN A 163 7.57 -17.25 -10.93
CA GLN A 163 7.13 -18.53 -11.50
C GLN A 163 5.76 -18.95 -10.91
N PHE A 164 5.59 -18.80 -9.60
CA PHE A 164 4.32 -19.05 -8.92
C PHE A 164 3.22 -18.12 -9.45
N ARG A 165 3.47 -16.82 -9.54
CA ARG A 165 2.53 -15.81 -10.05
C ARG A 165 2.16 -16.06 -11.52
N LEU A 166 3.14 -16.37 -12.37
CA LEU A 166 2.95 -16.74 -13.79
C LEU A 166 2.05 -17.97 -13.98
N THR A 167 2.05 -18.87 -13.00
CA THR A 167 1.17 -20.03 -13.02
C THR A 167 -0.25 -19.68 -12.57
N LEU A 168 -0.37 -18.88 -11.51
CA LEU A 168 -1.61 -18.65 -10.81
C LEU A 168 -2.44 -17.49 -11.42
N GLU A 169 -1.82 -16.32 -11.62
CA GLU A 169 -2.57 -15.12 -11.97
C GLU A 169 -3.23 -15.16 -13.35
N PRO A 170 -2.56 -15.63 -14.42
CA PRO A 170 -3.24 -15.81 -15.72
C PRO A 170 -4.38 -16.82 -15.66
N ALA A 171 -4.27 -17.85 -14.80
CA ALA A 171 -5.32 -18.86 -14.65
C ALA A 171 -6.58 -18.32 -13.97
N CYS A 172 -6.48 -17.24 -13.16
CA CYS A 172 -7.63 -16.58 -12.54
C CYS A 172 -8.71 -16.21 -13.57
N PHE A 173 -8.32 -15.66 -14.70
CA PHE A 173 -9.24 -15.19 -15.75
C PHE A 173 -9.99 -16.33 -16.45
N LEU A 174 -9.42 -17.52 -16.46
CA LEU A 174 -9.95 -18.68 -17.17
C LEU A 174 -10.89 -19.54 -16.30
N LEU A 175 -11.06 -19.18 -15.03
CA LEU A 175 -11.97 -19.91 -14.14
C LEU A 175 -13.43 -19.62 -14.52
N PRO A 176 -14.30 -20.65 -14.56
CA PRO A 176 -15.73 -20.47 -14.86
C PRO A 176 -16.46 -19.55 -13.86
N THR A 177 -15.87 -19.36 -12.70
CA THR A 177 -16.37 -18.50 -11.62
C THR A 177 -15.96 -17.04 -11.75
N PHE A 178 -15.13 -16.68 -12.75
CA PHE A 178 -14.67 -15.30 -12.92
C PHE A 178 -15.85 -14.35 -13.21
N ARG A 179 -16.01 -13.35 -12.35
CA ARG A 179 -17.10 -12.36 -12.42
C ARG A 179 -16.56 -10.96 -12.16
N PRO A 180 -16.30 -10.17 -13.19
CA PRO A 180 -15.77 -8.82 -13.06
C PRO A 180 -16.81 -7.85 -12.50
N GLY A 181 -16.39 -7.02 -11.54
CA GLY A 181 -17.21 -5.92 -11.04
C GLY A 181 -16.93 -4.62 -11.78
N LEU A 182 -17.87 -4.13 -12.58
CA LEU A 182 -17.69 -2.96 -13.46
C LEU A 182 -17.21 -1.71 -12.70
N ALA A 183 -17.75 -1.43 -11.51
CA ALA A 183 -17.35 -0.28 -10.72
C ALA A 183 -15.91 -0.40 -10.20
N ALA A 184 -15.44 -1.61 -9.86
CA ALA A 184 -14.07 -1.84 -9.43
C ALA A 184 -13.09 -1.70 -10.61
N ILE A 185 -13.47 -2.23 -11.78
CA ILE A 185 -12.70 -2.08 -13.02
C ILE A 185 -12.49 -0.59 -13.35
N GLU A 186 -13.55 0.20 -13.35
CA GLU A 186 -13.45 1.63 -13.70
C GLU A 186 -12.62 2.41 -12.69
N ARG A 187 -12.79 2.17 -11.39
CA ARG A 187 -11.92 2.80 -10.37
C ARG A 187 -10.46 2.45 -10.59
N MET A 188 -10.14 1.18 -10.83
CA MET A 188 -8.78 0.72 -11.06
C MET A 188 -8.19 1.34 -12.32
N ARG A 189 -9.00 1.43 -13.38
CA ARG A 189 -8.61 2.08 -14.63
C ARG A 189 -8.24 3.54 -14.43
N LEU A 190 -9.07 4.31 -13.73
CA LEU A 190 -8.83 5.72 -13.44
C LEU A 190 -7.57 5.94 -12.58
N GLN A 191 -7.32 5.09 -11.59
CA GLN A 191 -6.10 5.15 -10.79
C GLN A 191 -4.84 4.95 -11.64
N HIS A 192 -4.84 3.98 -12.55
CA HIS A 192 -3.71 3.74 -13.44
C HIS A 192 -3.52 4.87 -14.48
N LEU A 193 -4.61 5.38 -15.07
CA LEU A 193 -4.54 6.52 -15.99
C LEU A 193 -3.99 7.78 -15.29
N TYR A 194 -4.36 8.00 -14.03
CA TYR A 194 -3.78 9.08 -13.22
C TYR A 194 -2.27 8.94 -13.09
N LEU A 195 -1.74 7.74 -12.77
CA LEU A 195 -0.31 7.50 -12.67
C LEU A 195 0.41 7.63 -14.03
N ILE A 196 -0.22 7.17 -15.13
CA ILE A 196 0.33 7.31 -16.50
C ILE A 196 0.48 8.79 -16.88
N SER A 197 -0.51 9.61 -16.55
CA SER A 197 -0.55 11.04 -16.89
C SER A 197 0.11 11.95 -15.85
N HIS A 198 0.66 11.37 -14.76
CA HIS A 198 1.23 12.16 -13.68
C HIS A 198 2.44 12.96 -14.18
N PRO A 199 2.47 14.29 -14.00
CA PRO A 199 3.52 15.15 -14.56
C PRO A 199 4.90 14.86 -13.98
N ASP A 200 4.97 14.39 -12.75
CA ASP A 200 6.20 13.99 -12.06
C ASP A 200 5.93 12.78 -11.16
N ILE A 201 5.96 11.59 -11.74
CA ILE A 201 5.69 10.34 -11.04
C ILE A 201 6.71 10.07 -9.90
N ALA A 202 7.88 10.67 -9.93
CA ALA A 202 8.89 10.51 -8.89
C ALA A 202 8.47 11.15 -7.55
N THR A 203 7.48 12.04 -7.58
CA THR A 203 6.90 12.63 -6.36
C THR A 203 5.85 11.75 -5.69
N VAL A 204 5.36 10.71 -6.38
CA VAL A 204 4.42 9.74 -5.80
C VAL A 204 5.19 8.78 -4.90
N SER A 205 4.69 8.57 -3.69
CA SER A 205 5.39 7.70 -2.73
C SER A 205 5.46 6.25 -3.23
N GLY A 206 6.58 5.57 -2.98
CA GLY A 206 6.75 4.15 -3.33
C GLY A 206 5.66 3.27 -2.69
N ALA A 207 5.18 3.63 -1.50
CA ALA A 207 4.07 2.95 -0.85
C ALA A 207 2.76 3.05 -1.66
N GLN A 208 2.44 4.24 -2.18
CA GLN A 208 1.24 4.44 -3.00
C GLN A 208 1.34 3.70 -4.33
N LEU A 209 2.51 3.72 -4.97
CA LEU A 209 2.76 2.96 -6.20
C LEU A 209 2.56 1.46 -5.97
N PHE A 210 3.15 0.93 -4.90
CA PHE A 210 2.99 -0.47 -4.52
C PHE A 210 1.54 -0.84 -4.23
N GLU A 211 0.82 -0.04 -3.43
CA GLU A 211 -0.59 -0.30 -3.10
C GLU A 211 -1.46 -0.34 -4.36
N THR A 212 -1.19 0.51 -5.35
CA THR A 212 -1.93 0.52 -6.62
C THR A 212 -1.65 -0.75 -7.43
N ASP A 213 -0.38 -1.18 -7.51
CA ASP A 213 0.02 -2.42 -8.16
C ASP A 213 -0.60 -3.65 -7.46
N ALA A 214 -0.44 -3.76 -6.15
CA ALA A 214 -0.97 -4.87 -5.36
C ALA A 214 -2.50 -4.97 -5.45
N ALA A 215 -3.20 -3.84 -5.35
CA ALA A 215 -4.66 -3.78 -5.44
C ALA A 215 -5.18 -4.26 -6.80
N PHE A 216 -4.45 -3.99 -7.89
CA PHE A 216 -4.81 -4.51 -9.22
C PHE A 216 -4.76 -6.03 -9.28
N HIS A 217 -3.68 -6.66 -8.80
CA HIS A 217 -3.53 -8.10 -8.78
C HIS A 217 -4.56 -8.78 -7.86
N GLU A 218 -4.83 -8.18 -6.69
CA GLU A 218 -5.84 -8.66 -5.75
C GLU A 218 -7.25 -8.56 -6.33
N MET A 219 -7.60 -7.47 -6.99
CA MET A 219 -8.88 -7.31 -7.69
C MET A 219 -9.08 -8.41 -8.74
N CYS A 220 -8.06 -8.73 -9.55
CA CYS A 220 -8.13 -9.81 -10.54
C CYS A 220 -8.36 -11.17 -9.85
N ALA A 221 -7.68 -11.42 -8.74
CA ALA A 221 -7.87 -12.63 -7.94
C ALA A 221 -9.26 -12.70 -7.30
N GLU A 222 -9.81 -11.59 -6.79
CA GLU A 222 -11.16 -11.52 -6.23
C GLU A 222 -12.23 -11.87 -7.27
N PHE A 223 -12.08 -11.37 -8.50
CA PHE A 223 -13.00 -11.66 -9.59
C PHE A 223 -13.04 -13.13 -9.98
N CYS A 224 -12.00 -13.91 -9.70
CA CYS A 224 -12.00 -15.34 -10.00
C CYS A 224 -12.95 -16.16 -9.09
N GLY A 225 -13.43 -15.58 -7.98
CA GLY A 225 -14.37 -16.23 -7.06
C GLY A 225 -13.79 -17.38 -6.26
N ASN A 226 -12.46 -17.52 -6.20
CA ASN A 226 -11.76 -18.57 -5.45
C ASN A 226 -10.91 -17.96 -4.34
N ALA A 227 -11.35 -18.14 -3.09
CA ALA A 227 -10.67 -17.58 -1.92
C ALA A 227 -9.22 -18.03 -1.75
N PHE A 228 -8.84 -19.21 -2.23
CA PHE A 228 -7.45 -19.68 -2.16
C PHE A 228 -6.53 -18.91 -3.11
N PHE A 229 -7.01 -18.51 -4.29
CA PHE A 229 -6.28 -17.63 -5.19
C PHE A 229 -6.07 -16.25 -4.55
N VAL A 230 -7.11 -15.68 -3.96
CA VAL A 230 -7.04 -14.38 -3.26
C VAL A 230 -5.99 -14.44 -2.14
N GLN A 231 -6.05 -15.45 -1.27
CA GLN A 231 -5.09 -15.63 -0.18
C GLN A 231 -3.65 -15.78 -0.69
N ALA A 232 -3.46 -16.54 -1.76
CA ALA A 232 -2.16 -16.76 -2.36
C ALA A 232 -1.57 -15.45 -2.93
N ILE A 233 -2.35 -14.67 -3.67
CA ILE A 233 -1.90 -13.38 -4.23
C ILE A 233 -1.65 -12.36 -3.13
N GLN A 234 -2.53 -12.25 -2.13
CA GLN A 234 -2.30 -11.40 -0.97
C GLN A 234 -1.02 -11.76 -0.21
N HIS A 235 -0.73 -13.07 -0.07
CA HIS A 235 0.54 -13.49 0.52
C HIS A 235 1.73 -13.07 -0.32
N GLN A 236 1.70 -13.26 -1.63
CA GLN A 236 2.76 -12.82 -2.54
C GLN A 236 2.94 -11.29 -2.47
N ASN A 237 1.87 -10.50 -2.44
CA ASN A 237 1.94 -9.05 -2.30
C ASN A 237 2.59 -8.64 -0.96
N ARG A 238 2.28 -9.33 0.15
CA ARG A 238 2.96 -9.06 1.44
C ARG A 238 4.46 -9.29 1.35
N LEU A 239 4.90 -10.38 0.71
CA LEU A 239 6.32 -10.66 0.50
C LEU A 239 7.00 -9.61 -0.38
N ARG A 240 6.34 -9.23 -1.49
CA ARG A 240 6.84 -8.21 -2.43
C ARG A 240 6.98 -6.85 -1.78
N ARG A 241 6.04 -6.46 -0.91
CA ARG A 241 6.08 -5.19 -0.18
C ARG A 241 7.39 -4.98 0.57
N LEU A 242 8.04 -6.05 1.01
CA LEU A 242 9.31 -5.99 1.72
C LEU A 242 10.47 -5.59 0.82
N LEU A 243 10.47 -6.04 -0.45
CA LEU A 243 11.51 -5.68 -1.43
C LEU A 243 11.39 -4.23 -1.89
N GLU A 244 10.18 -3.68 -1.90
CA GLU A 244 9.87 -2.44 -2.59
C GLU A 244 10.13 -1.18 -1.76
N PHE A 245 10.43 -1.31 -0.46
CA PHE A 245 10.90 -0.17 0.33
C PHE A 245 12.23 0.45 -0.19
N GLY A 246 12.90 -0.19 -1.15
CA GLY A 246 14.18 0.25 -1.69
C GLY A 246 14.24 0.53 -3.19
N SER A 247 13.25 0.15 -4.01
CA SER A 247 13.47 0.02 -5.45
C SER A 247 12.53 0.76 -6.43
N TYR A 248 11.54 1.53 -6.00
CA TYR A 248 10.73 2.36 -6.93
C TYR A 248 11.44 3.64 -7.36
N VAL A 249 12.68 3.51 -7.85
CA VAL A 249 13.46 4.66 -8.32
C VAL A 249 13.26 4.91 -9.83
N ASN A 250 12.67 3.97 -10.58
CA ASN A 250 12.52 4.10 -12.02
C ASN A 250 11.10 4.50 -12.43
N SER A 251 10.86 5.80 -12.54
CA SER A 251 9.59 6.40 -12.94
C SER A 251 9.06 5.91 -14.31
N ARG A 252 9.96 5.61 -15.26
CA ARG A 252 9.57 5.10 -16.58
C ARG A 252 8.92 3.71 -16.46
N ARG A 253 9.48 2.86 -15.63
CA ARG A 253 8.94 1.53 -15.39
C ARG A 253 7.55 1.57 -14.74
N VAL A 254 7.32 2.50 -13.81
CA VAL A 254 6.00 2.68 -13.18
C VAL A 254 4.93 2.99 -14.23
N GLN A 255 5.21 3.90 -15.16
CA GLN A 255 4.26 4.21 -16.22
C GLN A 255 4.05 3.03 -17.18
N ASP A 256 5.08 2.22 -17.44
CA ASP A 256 4.98 1.07 -18.34
C ASP A 256 4.09 -0.04 -17.73
N TRP A 257 4.29 -0.42 -16.47
CA TRP A 257 3.40 -1.41 -15.86
C TRP A 257 1.96 -0.89 -15.69
N CYS A 258 1.77 0.42 -15.44
CA CYS A 258 0.45 1.01 -15.44
C CYS A 258 -0.24 0.87 -16.80
N ARG A 259 0.47 1.08 -17.91
CA ARG A 259 -0.07 0.88 -19.28
C ARG A 259 -0.43 -0.59 -19.53
N GLU A 260 0.43 -1.52 -19.11
CA GLU A 260 0.16 -2.94 -19.20
C GLU A 260 -1.10 -3.32 -18.42
N HIS A 261 -1.27 -2.84 -17.18
CA HIS A 261 -2.47 -3.05 -16.38
C HIS A 261 -3.73 -2.50 -17.06
N VAL A 262 -3.67 -1.30 -17.63
CA VAL A 262 -4.81 -0.73 -18.39
C VAL A 262 -5.19 -1.66 -19.54
N THR A 263 -4.23 -2.23 -20.28
CA THR A 263 -4.57 -3.15 -21.38
C THR A 263 -5.23 -4.45 -20.90
N ILE A 264 -4.89 -4.92 -19.69
CA ILE A 264 -5.54 -6.09 -19.07
C ILE A 264 -6.95 -5.70 -18.62
N ILE A 265 -7.12 -4.55 -17.97
CA ILE A 265 -8.39 -4.00 -17.54
C ILE A 265 -9.34 -3.85 -18.73
N ASP A 266 -8.88 -3.32 -19.88
CA ASP A 266 -9.66 -3.15 -21.09
C ASP A 266 -10.11 -4.50 -21.67
N ALA A 267 -9.25 -5.53 -21.64
CA ALA A 267 -9.61 -6.89 -22.05
C ALA A 267 -10.70 -7.50 -21.14
N ILE A 268 -10.59 -7.31 -19.81
CA ILE A 268 -11.61 -7.75 -18.84
C ILE A 268 -12.94 -7.04 -19.12
N ALA A 269 -12.92 -5.72 -19.34
CA ALA A 269 -14.11 -4.92 -19.62
C ALA A 269 -14.79 -5.35 -20.94
N ALA A 270 -14.01 -5.76 -21.93
CA ALA A 270 -14.49 -6.29 -23.20
C ALA A 270 -15.02 -7.75 -23.10
N GLY A 271 -14.82 -8.42 -21.95
CA GLY A 271 -15.17 -9.83 -21.77
C GLY A 271 -14.20 -10.81 -22.43
N ASP A 272 -13.07 -10.34 -22.97
CA ASP A 272 -12.03 -11.18 -23.55
C ASP A 272 -11.05 -11.68 -22.48
N LEU A 273 -11.51 -12.68 -21.73
CA LEU A 273 -10.75 -13.22 -20.60
C LEU A 273 -9.53 -14.04 -21.05
N VAL A 274 -9.54 -14.57 -22.26
CA VAL A 274 -8.38 -15.26 -22.85
C VAL A 274 -7.28 -14.25 -23.14
N GLN A 275 -7.62 -13.10 -23.71
CA GLN A 275 -6.67 -12.02 -23.94
C GLN A 275 -6.18 -11.41 -22.61
N ALA A 276 -7.07 -11.23 -21.61
CA ALA A 276 -6.68 -10.76 -20.29
C ALA A 276 -5.64 -11.68 -19.64
N SER A 277 -5.85 -13.00 -19.72
CA SER A 277 -4.90 -14.03 -19.24
C SER A 277 -3.54 -13.93 -19.95
N ALA A 278 -3.55 -13.81 -21.29
CA ALA A 278 -2.31 -13.71 -22.07
C ALA A 278 -1.53 -12.41 -21.72
N LYS A 279 -2.23 -11.29 -21.59
CA LYS A 279 -1.63 -10.01 -21.21
C LYS A 279 -1.09 -10.01 -19.78
N MET A 280 -1.76 -10.65 -18.82
CA MET A 280 -1.26 -10.82 -17.46
C MET A 280 0.04 -11.62 -17.45
N ARG A 281 0.13 -12.68 -18.25
CA ARG A 281 1.37 -13.45 -18.40
C ARG A 281 2.51 -12.58 -18.91
N MET A 282 2.30 -11.84 -19.99
CA MET A 282 3.31 -10.92 -20.55
C MET A 282 3.75 -9.86 -19.54
N HIS A 283 2.80 -9.26 -18.82
CA HIS A 283 3.09 -8.30 -17.76
C HIS A 283 4.03 -8.88 -16.69
N LEU A 284 3.75 -10.08 -16.20
CA LEU A 284 4.58 -10.75 -15.19
C LEU A 284 5.97 -11.15 -15.73
N GLU A 285 6.06 -11.54 -17.02
CA GLU A 285 7.34 -11.83 -17.69
C GLU A 285 8.18 -10.54 -17.81
N HIS A 286 7.59 -9.41 -18.19
CA HIS A 286 8.27 -8.12 -18.24
C HIS A 286 8.71 -7.67 -16.84
N ALA A 287 7.86 -7.87 -15.84
CA ALA A 287 8.19 -7.54 -14.46
C ALA A 287 9.38 -8.37 -13.93
N LEU A 288 9.42 -9.66 -14.25
CA LEU A 288 10.54 -10.55 -13.92
C LEU A 288 11.83 -10.13 -14.64
N ALA A 289 11.75 -9.82 -15.94
CA ALA A 289 12.90 -9.41 -16.74
C ALA A 289 13.51 -8.08 -16.27
N ALA A 290 12.67 -7.21 -15.70
CA ALA A 290 13.10 -5.91 -15.19
C ALA A 290 13.46 -5.93 -13.69
N ALA A 291 13.31 -7.07 -13.00
CA ALA A 291 13.76 -7.20 -11.62
C ALA A 291 15.28 -6.99 -11.54
N PRO A 292 15.81 -6.35 -10.47
CA PRO A 292 17.24 -6.13 -10.34
C PRO A 292 17.97 -7.46 -10.45
N SER A 293 18.87 -7.59 -11.43
CA SER A 293 19.90 -8.63 -11.39
C SER A 293 20.75 -8.34 -10.16
N ALA A 294 20.94 -9.29 -9.29
CA ALA A 294 21.99 -9.17 -8.28
C ALA A 294 23.26 -8.79 -9.03
N GLN A 295 23.77 -7.56 -8.78
CA GLN A 295 25.11 -7.26 -9.17
C GLN A 295 25.96 -8.32 -8.47
N GLU A 296 26.63 -9.13 -9.25
CA GLU A 296 27.75 -9.94 -8.81
C GLU A 296 28.71 -8.98 -8.11
N ASN A 297 28.71 -8.99 -6.79
CA ASN A 297 29.84 -8.48 -6.02
C ASN A 297 30.96 -9.53 -6.17
N ASP A 298 31.56 -9.56 -7.35
CA ASP A 298 32.89 -10.08 -7.55
C ASP A 298 33.86 -8.96 -7.20
N GLY A 299 34.57 -9.13 -6.06
CA GLY A 299 35.65 -8.24 -5.69
C GLY A 299 35.94 -8.30 -4.20
#